data_b439c7acbb8f5320db7854372bc35f97
#
_entry.id   b439c7acbb8f5320db7854372bc35f97
#
_cell.length_a   1.000
_cell.length_b   1.000
_cell.length_c   1.000
_cell.angle_alpha   90.00
_cell.angle_beta   90.00
_cell.angle_gamma   90.00
#
_symmetry.space_group_name_H-M   'P 1'
#
loop_
_entity.id
_entity.type
_entity.pdbx_description
1 polymer ?
#
loop_
_entity_poly.entity_id
_entity_poly.type
_entity_poly.pdbx_seq_one_letter_code
_entity_poly.pdbx_strand_id
1 'polypeptide(L)'
;MEDKPLLEQCRHPVLASLEAYDAGKNTELYETLKIYTKTGFSKNHTAELMFMHRNTVNYRIQQIENLFSVDFSDPSLLFKLQYSFYIDAFLKNRYSDLAPLPEKPADE
;
A
#
# COMPACT_ATOMS: atom_id res chain seq x y z
N MET A 1 3.63 29.40 3.01
CA MET A 1 3.88 28.35 2.72
C MET A 1 2.76 27.61 2.74
N GLU A 2 2.68 26.86 2.26
CA GLU A 2 1.75 26.20 2.33
C GLU A 2 2.02 25.08 3.05
N ASP A 3 1.32 24.86 3.95
CA ASP A 3 1.51 23.75 4.74
C ASP A 3 1.04 22.54 4.06
N LYS A 4 1.60 21.42 4.37
CA LYS A 4 1.07 20.20 3.88
C LYS A 4 -0.28 19.98 4.45
N PRO A 5 -1.20 19.44 3.66
CA PRO A 5 -2.51 19.14 4.18
C PRO A 5 -2.43 18.15 5.33
N LEU A 6 -3.37 18.24 6.24
CA LEU A 6 -3.42 17.30 7.35
C LEU A 6 -3.51 15.87 6.87
N LEU A 7 -4.24 15.62 5.79
CA LEU A 7 -4.36 14.27 5.27
C LEU A 7 -3.01 13.70 4.88
N GLU A 8 -2.17 14.53 4.26
CA GLU A 8 -0.86 14.06 3.86
C GLU A 8 -0.02 13.71 5.07
N GLN A 9 -0.19 14.42 6.16
CA GLN A 9 0.55 14.15 7.38
C GLN A 9 0.13 12.87 8.05
N CYS A 10 -1.05 12.37 7.73
CA CYS A 10 -1.56 11.15 8.34
C CYS A 10 -1.14 9.89 7.63
N ARG A 11 -0.58 9.98 6.42
CA ARG A 11 -0.18 8.77 5.72
C ARG A 11 1.13 8.25 6.30
N HIS A 12 1.26 6.93 6.24
CA HIS A 12 2.45 6.31 6.78
C HIS A 12 3.66 6.72 5.94
N PRO A 13 4.76 7.07 6.57
CA PRO A 13 5.93 7.54 5.82
C PRO A 13 6.52 6.52 4.86
N VAL A 14 6.23 5.23 5.04
CA VAL A 14 6.78 4.23 4.14
C VAL A 14 6.31 4.43 2.71
N LEU A 15 5.13 5.03 2.51
CA LEU A 15 4.63 5.25 1.15
C LEU A 15 5.56 6.17 0.37
N ALA A 16 5.94 7.29 0.97
CA ALA A 16 6.87 8.20 0.30
C ALA A 16 8.25 7.56 0.12
N SER A 17 8.68 6.78 1.10
CA SER A 17 9.96 6.10 1.02
C SER A 17 9.98 5.07 -0.10
N LEU A 18 8.87 4.35 -0.29
CA LEU A 18 8.78 3.38 -1.36
C LEU A 18 8.79 4.06 -2.72
N GLU A 19 8.09 5.18 -2.84
CA GLU A 19 8.09 5.91 -4.10
C GLU A 19 9.49 6.38 -4.47
N ALA A 20 10.22 6.90 -3.50
CA ALA A 20 11.59 7.34 -3.73
C ALA A 20 12.51 6.16 -4.07
N TYR A 21 12.35 5.06 -3.37
CA TYR A 21 13.16 3.88 -3.63
C TYR A 21 12.92 3.34 -5.03
N ASP A 22 11.64 3.24 -5.42
CA ASP A 22 11.30 2.74 -6.73
C ASP A 22 11.84 3.63 -7.84
N ALA A 23 11.79 4.93 -7.64
CA ALA A 23 12.30 5.85 -8.64
C ALA A 23 13.81 5.69 -8.82
N GLY A 24 14.53 5.44 -7.73
CA GLY A 24 15.97 5.30 -7.79
C GLY A 24 16.46 3.94 -8.24
N LYS A 25 15.67 2.89 -7.97
CA LYS A 25 16.08 1.52 -8.27
C LYS A 25 15.28 0.86 -9.38
N ASN A 26 14.34 1.57 -9.94
CA ASN A 26 13.50 1.04 -11.01
C ASN A 26 12.78 -0.23 -10.58
N THR A 27 12.18 -0.20 -9.39
CA THR A 27 11.45 -1.31 -8.84
C THR A 27 9.97 -0.96 -8.75
N GLU A 28 9.14 -1.91 -8.31
CA GLU A 28 7.70 -1.73 -8.20
C GLU A 28 7.19 -2.07 -6.82
N LEU A 29 7.93 -1.69 -5.80
CA LEU A 29 7.54 -2.04 -4.43
C LEU A 29 6.30 -1.28 -3.97
N TYR A 30 6.16 -0.02 -4.37
CA TYR A 30 4.98 0.75 -4.01
C TYR A 30 3.72 0.11 -4.57
N GLU A 31 3.75 -0.26 -5.84
CA GLU A 31 2.59 -0.87 -6.46
C GLU A 31 2.28 -2.21 -5.83
N THR A 32 3.30 -3.00 -5.52
CA THR A 32 3.11 -4.29 -4.87
C THR A 32 2.44 -4.11 -3.51
N LEU A 33 2.91 -3.16 -2.72
CA LEU A 33 2.33 -2.93 -1.42
C LEU A 33 0.90 -2.41 -1.53
N LYS A 34 0.64 -1.55 -2.51
CA LYS A 34 -0.70 -1.03 -2.72
C LYS A 34 -1.68 -2.16 -3.00
N ILE A 35 -1.33 -3.05 -3.90
CA ILE A 35 -2.22 -4.16 -4.24
C ILE A 35 -2.33 -5.15 -3.09
N TYR A 36 -1.23 -5.40 -2.41
CA TYR A 36 -1.22 -6.27 -1.24
C TYR A 36 -2.21 -5.75 -0.19
N THR A 37 -2.17 -4.45 0.06
CA THR A 37 -3.10 -3.84 1.02
C THR A 37 -4.54 -3.93 0.52
N LYS A 38 -4.73 -3.70 -0.78
CA LYS A 38 -6.06 -3.70 -1.37
C LYS A 38 -6.70 -5.09 -1.33
N THR A 39 -5.90 -6.15 -1.38
CA THR A 39 -6.43 -7.52 -1.34
C THR A 39 -6.59 -8.03 0.08
N GLY A 40 -6.41 -7.19 1.08
CA GLY A 40 -6.49 -7.63 2.46
C GLY A 40 -5.25 -8.39 2.90
N PHE A 41 -4.12 -8.05 2.33
CA PHE A 41 -2.82 -8.63 2.67
C PHE A 41 -2.75 -10.12 2.30
N SER A 42 -3.31 -10.43 1.14
CA SER A 42 -3.26 -11.79 0.59
C SER A 42 -2.18 -11.87 -0.48
N LYS A 43 -1.16 -12.66 -0.23
CA LYS A 43 -0.07 -12.81 -1.20
C LYS A 43 -0.53 -13.52 -2.45
N ASN A 44 -1.41 -14.51 -2.30
CA ASN A 44 -1.92 -15.24 -3.46
C ASN A 44 -2.75 -14.34 -4.36
N HIS A 45 -3.65 -13.56 -3.77
CA HIS A 45 -4.51 -12.70 -4.56
C HIS A 45 -3.69 -11.57 -5.20
N THR A 46 -2.70 -11.05 -4.47
CA THR A 46 -1.81 -10.05 -5.02
C THR A 46 -1.08 -10.58 -6.26
N ALA A 47 -0.58 -11.82 -6.14
CA ALA A 47 0.13 -12.44 -7.26
C ALA A 47 -0.77 -12.57 -8.48
N GLU A 48 -2.02 -12.96 -8.25
CA GLU A 48 -2.99 -13.08 -9.35
C GLU A 48 -3.20 -11.73 -10.04
N LEU A 49 -3.41 -10.69 -9.24
CA LEU A 49 -3.68 -9.38 -9.80
C LEU A 49 -2.48 -8.77 -10.51
N MET A 50 -1.28 -9.11 -10.07
CA MET A 50 -0.07 -8.58 -10.67
C MET A 50 0.53 -9.52 -11.71
N PHE A 51 -0.13 -10.63 -11.98
CA PHE A 51 0.33 -11.60 -13.00
C PHE A 51 1.74 -12.08 -12.70
N MET A 52 2.00 -12.47 -11.46
CA MET A 52 3.32 -12.96 -11.10
C MET A 52 3.17 -14.11 -10.12
N HIS A 53 4.25 -14.81 -9.87
CA HIS A 53 4.26 -15.94 -8.98
C HIS A 53 4.18 -15.44 -7.53
N ARG A 54 3.52 -16.24 -6.67
CA ARG A 54 3.39 -15.90 -5.26
C ARG A 54 4.75 -15.68 -4.60
N ASN A 55 5.75 -16.44 -4.99
CA ASN A 55 7.08 -16.30 -4.40
C ASN A 55 7.69 -14.92 -4.70
N THR A 56 7.38 -14.37 -5.87
CA THR A 56 7.86 -13.03 -6.20
C THR A 56 7.21 -12.00 -5.29
N VAL A 57 5.91 -12.14 -5.06
CA VAL A 57 5.22 -11.24 -4.14
C VAL A 57 5.82 -11.36 -2.75
N ASN A 58 6.01 -12.59 -2.28
CA ASN A 58 6.57 -12.81 -0.95
C ASN A 58 7.95 -12.18 -0.82
N TYR A 59 8.78 -12.32 -1.85
CA TYR A 59 10.10 -11.72 -1.83
C TYR A 59 10.02 -10.20 -1.73
N ARG A 60 9.12 -9.59 -2.51
CA ARG A 60 8.96 -8.14 -2.49
C ARG A 60 8.46 -7.65 -1.14
N ILE A 61 7.52 -8.38 -0.55
CA ILE A 61 7.00 -8.01 0.77
C ILE A 61 8.11 -8.09 1.82
N GLN A 62 8.92 -9.15 1.78
CA GLN A 62 10.03 -9.27 2.70
C GLN A 62 11.06 -8.17 2.48
N GLN A 63 11.27 -7.79 1.23
CA GLN A 63 12.19 -6.72 0.91
C GLN A 63 11.73 -5.41 1.54
N ILE A 64 10.42 -5.14 1.47
CA ILE A 64 9.87 -3.94 2.09
C ILE A 64 10.08 -3.99 3.60
N GLU A 65 9.83 -5.13 4.22
CA GLU A 65 10.02 -5.27 5.66
C GLU A 65 11.46 -4.97 6.05
N ASN A 66 12.40 -5.48 5.29
CA ASN A 66 13.81 -5.30 5.61
C ASN A 66 14.30 -3.89 5.34
N LEU A 67 13.87 -3.31 4.24
CA LEU A 67 14.35 -1.98 3.86
C LEU A 67 13.80 -0.88 4.76
N PHE A 68 12.57 -1.03 5.21
CA PHE A 68 11.90 0.06 5.91
C PHE A 68 11.52 -0.31 7.33
N SER A 69 11.98 -1.46 7.80
CA SER A 69 11.77 -1.88 9.19
C SER A 69 10.31 -1.87 9.59
N VAL A 70 9.45 -2.38 8.73
CA VAL A 70 8.03 -2.50 9.05
C VAL A 70 7.69 -3.96 9.31
N ASP A 71 6.66 -4.19 10.13
CA ASP A 71 6.30 -5.54 10.53
C ASP A 71 4.86 -5.80 10.12
N PHE A 72 4.66 -6.58 9.08
CA PHE A 72 3.31 -6.83 8.57
C PHE A 72 2.49 -7.76 9.46
N SER A 73 3.04 -8.22 10.57
CA SER A 73 2.23 -8.95 11.52
C SER A 73 1.57 -8.03 12.54
N ASP A 74 1.89 -6.73 12.50
CA ASP A 74 1.35 -5.77 13.45
C ASP A 74 0.02 -5.22 12.92
N PRO A 75 -1.11 -5.50 13.58
CA PRO A 75 -2.41 -5.02 13.09
C PRO A 75 -2.50 -3.50 12.97
N SER A 76 -1.81 -2.77 13.84
CA SER A 76 -1.82 -1.30 13.76
C SER A 76 -1.19 -0.83 12.46
N LEU A 77 -0.11 -1.48 12.06
CA LEU A 77 0.53 -1.13 10.80
C LEU A 77 -0.40 -1.41 9.63
N LEU A 78 -1.06 -2.57 9.65
CA LEU A 78 -1.93 -2.95 8.54
C LEU A 78 -3.07 -1.95 8.39
N PHE A 79 -3.68 -1.56 9.50
CA PHE A 79 -4.74 -0.59 9.46
C PHE A 79 -4.22 0.75 8.93
N LYS A 80 -3.06 1.17 9.40
CA LYS A 80 -2.51 2.45 8.99
C LYS A 80 -2.15 2.45 7.50
N LEU A 81 -1.70 1.32 6.98
CA LEU A 81 -1.40 1.22 5.55
C LEU A 81 -2.66 1.33 4.73
N GLN A 82 -3.73 0.66 5.13
CA GLN A 82 -5.00 0.77 4.40
C GLN A 82 -5.45 2.21 4.35
N TYR A 83 -5.41 2.87 5.49
CA TYR A 83 -5.82 4.25 5.59
C TYR A 83 -4.90 5.15 4.73
N SER A 84 -3.61 4.87 4.78
CA SER A 84 -2.62 5.68 4.04
C SER A 84 -2.82 5.59 2.54
N PHE A 85 -3.15 4.41 2.02
CA PHE A 85 -3.37 4.30 0.58
C PHE A 85 -4.67 4.98 0.15
N TYR A 86 -5.68 5.02 1.01
CA TYR A 86 -6.86 5.81 0.70
C TYR A 86 -6.51 7.28 0.62
N ILE A 87 -5.73 7.76 1.59
CA ILE A 87 -5.31 9.16 1.58
C ILE A 87 -4.48 9.45 0.34
N ASP A 88 -3.58 8.54 0.00
CA ASP A 88 -2.70 8.73 -1.14
C ASP A 88 -3.49 8.82 -2.44
N ALA A 89 -4.49 7.95 -2.61
CA ALA A 89 -5.34 7.99 -3.78
C ALA A 89 -6.11 9.30 -3.85
N PHE A 90 -6.60 9.76 -2.71
CA PHE A 90 -7.34 11.01 -2.66
C PHE A 90 -6.46 12.19 -3.02
N LEU A 91 -5.25 12.24 -2.45
CA LEU A 91 -4.33 13.35 -2.69
C LEU A 91 -3.85 13.39 -4.13
N LYS A 92 -3.73 12.23 -4.75
CA LYS A 92 -3.27 12.14 -6.13
C LYS A 92 -4.42 12.12 -7.11
N ASN A 93 -5.65 12.27 -6.61
CA ASN A 93 -6.84 12.27 -7.45
C ASN A 93 -6.95 10.96 -8.23
N ARG A 94 -6.69 9.86 -7.58
CA ARG A 94 -6.69 8.55 -8.22
C ARG A 94 -7.74 7.66 -7.57
N TYR A 95 -8.98 8.10 -7.64
CA TYR A 95 -10.05 7.39 -6.94
C TYR A 95 -10.26 5.96 -7.45
N SER A 96 -9.85 5.68 -8.66
CA SER A 96 -9.98 4.34 -9.18
C SER A 96 -9.09 3.34 -8.46
N ASP A 97 -8.08 3.83 -7.72
CA ASP A 97 -7.21 2.96 -6.95
C ASP A 97 -7.83 2.52 -5.64
N LEU A 98 -8.94 3.11 -5.25
CA LEU A 98 -9.53 2.81 -3.96
C LEU A 98 -10.22 1.45 -3.98
N ALA A 99 -10.00 0.68 -2.94
CA ALA A 99 -10.70 -0.58 -2.79
C ALA A 99 -12.14 -0.30 -2.38
N PRO A 100 -13.07 -1.18 -2.70
CA PRO A 100 -14.43 -1.01 -2.21
C PRO A 100 -14.43 -1.01 -0.70
N LEU A 101 -15.32 -0.22 -0.12
CA LEU A 101 -15.39 -0.17 1.33
C LEU A 101 -15.97 -1.46 1.85
N PRO A 102 -15.39 -1.99 2.89
CA PRO A 102 -15.82 -3.29 3.35
C PRO A 102 -17.22 -3.30 3.87
N GLU A 103 -17.64 -2.22 4.43
CA GLU A 103 -18.86 -2.19 5.03
C GLU A 103 -19.96 -1.90 4.16
N LYS A 104 -19.77 -1.85 3.01
CA LYS A 104 -20.73 -1.53 2.24
C LYS A 104 -21.75 -2.43 2.32
N PRO A 105 -22.54 -2.40 2.86
CA PRO A 105 -23.47 -3.40 3.07
C PRO A 105 -24.54 -3.53 2.08
N ALA A 106 -24.75 -3.74 2.05
CA ALA A 106 -25.26 -3.83 1.64
C ALA A 106 -25.99 -3.76 1.43
N ASP A 107 -26.10 -3.72 1.40
CA ASP A 107 -26.52 -3.56 1.35
C ASP A 107 -26.98 -3.78 1.28
N GLU A 108 -27.02 -3.85 1.37
CA GLU A 108 -27.31 -3.78 1.56
C GLU A 108 -27.62 -3.78 1.43
#